data_d1bfa7f83fabb0941c3634f191ece100
#
_entry.id   d1bfa7f83fabb0941c3634f191ece100
#
_cell.length_a   1.000
_cell.length_b   1.000
_cell.length_c   1.000
_cell.angle_alpha   90.00
_cell.angle_beta   90.00
_cell.angle_gamma   90.00
#
_symmetry.space_group_name_H-M   'P 1'
#
loop_
_entity.id
_entity.type
_entity.pdbx_description
1 polymer ?
#
loop_
_entity_poly.entity_id
_entity_poly.type
_entity_poly.pdbx_seq_one_letter_code
_entity_poly.pdbx_strand_id
1 'polypeptide(L)'
;MPAANGEVLGEGAVRIVLLTPTSGEGGLGTVGLSIRNGAKMAIDKINSSPQFASNIHLVVKDTGGSAVKAKALAAQAVSEGASLILGPLRADSVRAAGSVARAAGIPLIGYSNNSGASAPGIYLLNVLPETEVLRSVKYAQNFGRKSFAAIVPRTDFGQIQEGAFRVAAAQTGAAVHGIYQFSNEEEARTAVEQLVPFLISGTVDAIFLPDRATAPSIAVLLESAQIEKTDITIIGSADWDGDVKVSQTPFLTGAFFPAVDGAGYERLKPEYETIYGSAPHPMATFAYTSVLLANSSSLANATPRYDRSQLTRPSGFAGQDGVFRFLDNGTNQHALVMKQVVIDGSRIVDDAKMP
;
A
#
# COMPACT_ATOMS: atom_id res chain seq x y z
N MET A 1 -13.25 -1.55 -32.58
CA MET A 1 -12.21 -2.16 -31.72
C MET A 1 -12.23 -3.67 -31.91
N PRO A 2 -11.08 -4.38 -31.85
CA PRO A 2 -11.07 -5.85 -31.86
C PRO A 2 -11.94 -6.42 -30.71
N ALA A 3 -12.44 -7.65 -30.86
CA ALA A 3 -13.21 -8.32 -29.83
C ALA A 3 -12.38 -8.47 -28.54
N ALA A 4 -13.00 -8.26 -27.38
CA ALA A 4 -12.34 -8.48 -26.10
C ALA A 4 -12.39 -9.97 -25.74
N ASN A 5 -11.28 -10.49 -25.20
CA ASN A 5 -11.24 -11.84 -24.62
C ASN A 5 -11.10 -11.72 -23.10
N GLY A 6 -12.19 -12.00 -22.38
CA GLY A 6 -12.30 -11.89 -20.93
C GLY A 6 -13.73 -11.52 -20.50
N GLU A 7 -13.94 -11.40 -19.20
CA GLU A 7 -15.21 -10.89 -18.65
C GLU A 7 -15.31 -9.39 -18.93
N VAL A 8 -16.37 -8.96 -19.60
CA VAL A 8 -16.60 -7.54 -19.95
C VAL A 8 -17.65 -6.94 -19.01
N LEU A 9 -17.32 -5.80 -18.38
CA LEU A 9 -18.16 -5.07 -17.45
C LEU A 9 -18.26 -3.61 -17.92
N GLY A 10 -19.50 -3.07 -17.96
CA GLY A 10 -19.76 -1.70 -18.44
C GLY A 10 -19.83 -1.58 -19.96
N GLU A 11 -20.30 -0.42 -20.45
CA GLU A 11 -20.64 -0.18 -21.86
C GLU A 11 -19.93 1.04 -22.47
N GLY A 12 -19.05 1.71 -21.71
CA GLY A 12 -18.36 2.92 -22.16
C GLY A 12 -17.43 2.67 -23.35
N ALA A 13 -17.10 3.73 -24.08
CA ALA A 13 -16.32 3.63 -25.31
C ALA A 13 -14.83 3.31 -25.10
N VAL A 14 -14.28 3.59 -23.90
CA VAL A 14 -12.85 3.44 -23.61
C VAL A 14 -12.58 2.09 -22.96
N ARG A 15 -11.72 1.28 -23.59
CA ARG A 15 -11.35 -0.03 -23.06
C ARG A 15 -10.27 0.07 -22.00
N ILE A 16 -10.57 -0.46 -20.81
CA ILE A 16 -9.65 -0.66 -19.71
C ILE A 16 -9.50 -2.16 -19.49
N VAL A 17 -8.30 -2.62 -19.18
CA VAL A 17 -8.07 -4.05 -18.86
C VAL A 17 -7.62 -4.18 -17.42
N LEU A 18 -8.29 -5.05 -16.64
CA LEU A 18 -7.90 -5.41 -15.28
C LEU A 18 -7.20 -6.78 -15.31
N LEU A 19 -5.94 -6.78 -14.88
CA LEU A 19 -5.15 -8.00 -14.67
C LEU A 19 -5.19 -8.38 -13.18
N THR A 20 -5.80 -9.52 -12.84
CA THR A 20 -5.96 -9.94 -11.44
C THR A 20 -5.83 -11.46 -11.30
N PRO A 21 -5.28 -11.99 -10.19
CA PRO A 21 -5.01 -13.42 -10.03
C PRO A 21 -6.24 -14.18 -9.47
N THR A 22 -7.38 -14.17 -10.17
CA THR A 22 -8.63 -14.76 -9.66
C THR A 22 -8.55 -16.28 -9.46
N SER A 23 -7.71 -17.00 -10.21
CA SER A 23 -7.42 -18.42 -10.05
C SER A 23 -6.09 -18.69 -9.34
N GLY A 24 -5.49 -17.68 -8.69
CA GLY A 24 -4.23 -17.85 -7.97
C GLY A 24 -4.36 -18.85 -6.81
N GLU A 25 -3.28 -19.58 -6.53
CA GLU A 25 -3.28 -20.57 -5.45
C GLU A 25 -3.37 -19.91 -4.06
N GLY A 26 -4.01 -20.61 -3.12
CA GLY A 26 -4.15 -20.20 -1.74
C GLY A 26 -4.83 -18.85 -1.58
N GLY A 27 -4.33 -18.02 -0.66
CA GLY A 27 -4.87 -16.68 -0.38
C GLY A 27 -4.79 -15.71 -1.56
N LEU A 28 -3.91 -15.94 -2.54
CA LEU A 28 -3.74 -15.08 -3.70
C LEU A 28 -5.00 -15.03 -4.57
N GLY A 29 -5.68 -16.16 -4.78
CA GLY A 29 -6.95 -16.22 -5.50
C GLY A 29 -8.05 -15.44 -4.79
N THR A 30 -8.13 -15.54 -3.47
CA THR A 30 -9.10 -14.79 -2.65
C THR A 30 -8.89 -13.29 -2.81
N VAL A 31 -7.64 -12.82 -2.75
CA VAL A 31 -7.30 -11.41 -3.01
C VAL A 31 -7.68 -11.02 -4.44
N GLY A 32 -7.35 -11.86 -5.43
CA GLY A 32 -7.68 -11.63 -6.84
C GLY A 32 -9.18 -11.50 -7.09
N LEU A 33 -9.99 -12.34 -6.46
CA LEU A 33 -11.46 -12.26 -6.51
C LEU A 33 -11.96 -10.97 -5.84
N SER A 34 -11.36 -10.58 -4.71
CA SER A 34 -11.73 -9.34 -4.03
C SER A 34 -11.43 -8.09 -4.88
N ILE A 35 -10.29 -8.08 -5.59
CA ILE A 35 -9.94 -7.03 -6.57
C ILE A 35 -10.97 -6.98 -7.70
N ARG A 36 -11.29 -8.13 -8.31
CA ARG A 36 -12.28 -8.23 -9.38
C ARG A 36 -13.65 -7.73 -8.91
N ASN A 37 -14.08 -8.13 -7.73
CA ASN A 37 -15.37 -7.77 -7.16
C ASN A 37 -15.44 -6.27 -6.83
N GLY A 38 -14.40 -5.69 -6.23
CA GLY A 38 -14.31 -4.25 -5.99
C GLY A 38 -14.38 -3.43 -7.29
N ALA A 39 -13.68 -3.89 -8.32
CA ALA A 39 -13.74 -3.28 -9.65
C ALA A 39 -15.15 -3.37 -10.26
N LYS A 40 -15.83 -4.52 -10.12
CA LYS A 40 -17.22 -4.69 -10.58
C LYS A 40 -18.17 -3.74 -9.84
N MET A 41 -18.08 -3.63 -8.52
CA MET A 41 -18.90 -2.69 -7.75
C MET A 41 -18.72 -1.24 -8.22
N ALA A 42 -17.49 -0.85 -8.60
CA ALA A 42 -17.25 0.48 -9.16
C ALA A 42 -17.94 0.67 -10.52
N ILE A 43 -17.92 -0.32 -11.39
CA ILE A 43 -18.66 -0.29 -12.67
C ILE A 43 -20.18 -0.24 -12.42
N ASP A 44 -20.69 -1.04 -11.49
CA ASP A 44 -22.11 -1.03 -11.13
C ASP A 44 -22.51 0.36 -10.58
N LYS A 45 -21.66 0.99 -9.78
CA LYS A 45 -21.85 2.36 -9.28
C LYS A 45 -21.87 3.39 -10.41
N ILE A 46 -20.96 3.28 -11.39
CA ILE A 46 -20.91 4.16 -12.56
C ILE A 46 -22.23 4.04 -13.35
N ASN A 47 -22.68 2.82 -13.60
CA ASN A 47 -23.85 2.56 -14.42
C ASN A 47 -25.17 2.95 -13.73
N SER A 48 -25.23 2.87 -12.39
CA SER A 48 -26.45 3.15 -11.61
C SER A 48 -26.60 4.60 -11.19
N SER A 49 -25.53 5.41 -11.26
CA SER A 49 -25.55 6.78 -10.76
C SER A 49 -25.55 7.81 -11.89
N PRO A 50 -26.55 8.68 -12.01
CA PRO A 50 -26.60 9.73 -13.03
C PRO A 50 -25.49 10.77 -12.90
N GLN A 51 -24.74 10.77 -11.79
CA GLN A 51 -23.61 11.66 -11.56
C GLN A 51 -22.35 11.25 -12.34
N PHE A 52 -22.29 9.99 -12.82
CA PHE A 52 -21.18 9.48 -13.60
C PHE A 52 -21.58 9.31 -15.08
N ALA A 53 -20.73 9.83 -15.97
CA ALA A 53 -20.77 9.40 -17.36
C ALA A 53 -20.13 7.99 -17.44
N SER A 54 -20.72 7.06 -18.18
CA SER A 54 -20.13 5.76 -18.45
C SER A 54 -19.11 5.90 -19.58
N ASN A 55 -17.87 6.28 -19.24
CA ASN A 55 -16.83 6.49 -20.24
C ASN A 55 -16.11 5.20 -20.62
N ILE A 56 -16.05 4.23 -19.71
CA ILE A 56 -15.22 3.03 -19.86
C ILE A 56 -16.05 1.74 -19.90
N HIS A 57 -15.48 0.70 -20.51
CA HIS A 57 -15.78 -0.69 -20.22
C HIS A 57 -14.52 -1.41 -19.74
N LEU A 58 -14.68 -2.29 -18.77
CA LEU A 58 -13.60 -3.02 -18.12
C LEU A 58 -13.57 -4.46 -18.63
N VAL A 59 -12.40 -4.93 -19.08
CA VAL A 59 -12.16 -6.33 -19.46
C VAL A 59 -11.31 -6.98 -18.39
N VAL A 60 -11.86 -7.95 -17.67
CA VAL A 60 -11.14 -8.66 -16.59
C VAL A 60 -10.42 -9.86 -17.18
N LYS A 61 -9.13 -10.01 -16.88
CA LYS A 61 -8.28 -11.11 -17.32
C LYS A 61 -7.55 -11.74 -16.14
N ASP A 62 -7.63 -13.07 -16.04
CA ASP A 62 -7.04 -13.83 -14.95
C ASP A 62 -5.56 -14.15 -15.19
N THR A 63 -4.69 -13.65 -14.33
CA THR A 63 -3.25 -13.90 -14.37
C THR A 63 -2.83 -15.20 -13.68
N GLY A 64 -3.70 -15.77 -12.83
CA GLY A 64 -3.35 -16.91 -11.98
C GLY A 64 -2.15 -16.65 -11.04
N GLY A 65 -1.72 -15.39 -10.88
CA GLY A 65 -0.52 -15.01 -10.10
C GLY A 65 0.80 -15.19 -10.85
N SER A 66 0.78 -15.53 -12.14
CA SER A 66 1.97 -15.79 -12.97
C SER A 66 2.43 -14.51 -13.69
N ALA A 67 3.70 -14.14 -13.53
CA ALA A 67 4.31 -13.02 -14.25
C ALA A 67 4.37 -13.27 -15.77
N VAL A 68 4.58 -14.52 -16.18
CA VAL A 68 4.59 -14.91 -17.61
C VAL A 68 3.20 -14.69 -18.22
N LYS A 69 2.15 -15.15 -17.53
CA LYS A 69 0.77 -14.98 -17.96
C LYS A 69 0.36 -13.49 -17.94
N ALA A 70 0.78 -12.73 -16.92
CA ALA A 70 0.53 -11.29 -16.85
C ALA A 70 1.15 -10.55 -18.05
N LYS A 71 2.38 -10.90 -18.47
CA LYS A 71 3.03 -10.36 -19.67
C LYS A 71 2.25 -10.67 -20.95
N ALA A 72 1.83 -11.93 -21.14
CA ALA A 72 1.06 -12.35 -22.30
C ALA A 72 -0.30 -11.64 -22.38
N LEU A 73 -1.00 -11.53 -21.25
CA LEU A 73 -2.28 -10.84 -21.16
C LEU A 73 -2.17 -9.32 -21.37
N ALA A 74 -1.06 -8.70 -20.94
CA ALA A 74 -0.78 -7.30 -21.27
C ALA A 74 -0.57 -7.09 -22.77
N ALA A 75 0.17 -8.00 -23.45
CA ALA A 75 0.32 -7.95 -24.92
C ALA A 75 -1.02 -8.13 -25.64
N GLN A 76 -1.86 -9.02 -25.14
CA GLN A 76 -3.22 -9.19 -25.64
C GLN A 76 -4.06 -7.92 -25.44
N ALA A 77 -4.00 -7.29 -24.23
CA ALA A 77 -4.69 -6.04 -23.93
C ALA A 77 -4.30 -4.93 -24.91
N VAL A 78 -3.00 -4.80 -25.20
CA VAL A 78 -2.47 -3.84 -26.20
C VAL A 78 -3.07 -4.12 -27.59
N SER A 79 -3.03 -5.36 -28.05
CA SER A 79 -3.58 -5.73 -29.37
C SER A 79 -5.11 -5.56 -29.47
N GLU A 80 -5.82 -5.68 -28.36
CA GLU A 80 -7.25 -5.43 -28.26
C GLU A 80 -7.61 -3.94 -28.16
N GLY A 81 -6.62 -3.03 -28.07
CA GLY A 81 -6.81 -1.59 -28.03
C GLY A 81 -7.14 -1.05 -26.63
N ALA A 82 -6.59 -1.63 -25.58
CA ALA A 82 -6.67 -1.08 -24.23
C ALA A 82 -6.04 0.33 -24.18
N SER A 83 -6.67 1.25 -23.47
CA SER A 83 -6.14 2.60 -23.22
C SER A 83 -5.43 2.72 -21.87
N LEU A 84 -5.71 1.80 -20.94
CA LEU A 84 -5.10 1.71 -19.61
C LEU A 84 -5.16 0.25 -19.15
N ILE A 85 -4.13 -0.18 -18.40
CA ILE A 85 -4.11 -1.46 -17.72
C ILE A 85 -4.14 -1.22 -16.20
N LEU A 86 -5.08 -1.84 -15.49
CA LEU A 86 -5.17 -1.88 -14.03
C LEU A 86 -4.63 -3.22 -13.52
N GLY A 87 -3.98 -3.20 -12.34
CA GLY A 87 -3.24 -4.36 -11.88
C GLY A 87 -1.93 -4.57 -12.69
N PRO A 88 -1.25 -5.72 -12.54
CA PRO A 88 -1.56 -6.80 -11.60
C PRO A 88 -1.15 -6.49 -10.14
N LEU A 89 -1.27 -7.53 -9.27
CA LEU A 89 -1.02 -7.38 -7.82
C LEU A 89 0.47 -7.55 -7.46
N ARG A 90 1.13 -8.59 -7.94
CA ARG A 90 2.50 -8.94 -7.54
C ARG A 90 3.53 -8.09 -8.28
N ALA A 91 4.63 -7.73 -7.61
CA ALA A 91 5.69 -6.89 -8.18
C ALA A 91 6.32 -7.46 -9.45
N ASP A 92 6.59 -8.78 -9.49
CA ASP A 92 7.11 -9.47 -10.67
C ASP A 92 6.14 -9.40 -11.86
N SER A 93 4.85 -9.55 -11.59
CA SER A 93 3.78 -9.46 -12.57
C SER A 93 3.59 -8.02 -13.06
N VAL A 94 3.70 -7.01 -12.17
CA VAL A 94 3.67 -5.59 -12.54
C VAL A 94 4.83 -5.25 -13.48
N ARG A 95 6.06 -5.67 -13.15
CA ARG A 95 7.22 -5.46 -14.02
C ARG A 95 7.04 -6.14 -15.38
N ALA A 96 6.56 -7.37 -15.39
CA ALA A 96 6.36 -8.14 -16.62
C ALA A 96 5.28 -7.54 -17.53
N ALA A 97 4.10 -7.21 -17.01
CA ALA A 97 3.02 -6.56 -17.76
C ALA A 97 3.39 -5.12 -18.14
N GLY A 98 4.00 -4.38 -17.20
CA GLY A 98 4.41 -2.98 -17.38
C GLY A 98 5.44 -2.81 -18.50
N SER A 99 6.37 -3.76 -18.67
CA SER A 99 7.34 -3.70 -19.78
C SER A 99 6.64 -3.70 -21.15
N VAL A 100 5.56 -4.43 -21.30
CA VAL A 100 4.76 -4.52 -22.54
C VAL A 100 3.91 -3.26 -22.71
N ALA A 101 3.19 -2.85 -21.65
CA ALA A 101 2.33 -1.67 -21.67
C ALA A 101 3.14 -0.41 -22.02
N ARG A 102 4.29 -0.23 -21.37
CA ARG A 102 5.20 0.90 -21.61
C ARG A 102 5.75 0.93 -23.04
N ALA A 103 6.13 -0.22 -23.60
CA ALA A 103 6.61 -0.31 -24.96
C ALA A 103 5.53 0.10 -25.99
N ALA A 104 4.26 -0.09 -25.63
CA ALA A 104 3.10 0.32 -26.44
C ALA A 104 2.60 1.75 -26.11
N GLY A 105 3.24 2.46 -25.19
CA GLY A 105 2.80 3.80 -24.76
C GLY A 105 1.50 3.80 -23.95
N ILE A 106 1.09 2.65 -23.39
CA ILE A 106 -0.12 2.49 -22.57
C ILE A 106 0.27 2.54 -21.11
N PRO A 107 -0.30 3.44 -20.27
CA PRO A 107 -0.03 3.45 -18.85
C PRO A 107 -0.57 2.20 -18.15
N LEU A 108 0.12 1.81 -17.07
CA LEU A 108 -0.29 0.72 -16.19
C LEU A 108 -0.36 1.23 -14.76
N ILE A 109 -1.44 0.90 -14.04
CA ILE A 109 -1.59 1.16 -12.61
C ILE A 109 -1.62 -0.19 -11.87
N GLY A 110 -0.46 -0.62 -11.36
CA GLY A 110 -0.31 -1.87 -10.60
C GLY A 110 -0.71 -1.71 -9.14
N TYR A 111 -1.00 -2.84 -8.47
CA TYR A 111 -1.41 -2.87 -7.06
C TYR A 111 -0.32 -3.37 -6.11
N SER A 112 0.91 -3.45 -6.58
CA SER A 112 2.05 -3.83 -5.73
C SER A 112 2.42 -2.71 -4.76
N ASN A 113 2.79 -3.09 -3.53
CA ASN A 113 3.40 -2.20 -2.55
C ASN A 113 4.95 -2.17 -2.62
N ASN A 114 5.55 -2.85 -3.59
CA ASN A 114 7.00 -2.82 -3.82
C ASN A 114 7.33 -1.73 -4.85
N SER A 115 7.91 -0.64 -4.38
CA SER A 115 8.29 0.52 -5.21
C SER A 115 9.24 0.18 -6.35
N GLY A 116 10.04 -0.90 -6.22
CA GLY A 116 10.90 -1.41 -7.29
C GLY A 116 10.16 -1.98 -8.51
N ALA A 117 8.83 -2.05 -8.46
CA ALA A 117 8.00 -2.41 -9.61
C ALA A 117 7.54 -1.21 -10.44
N SER A 118 7.74 0.01 -9.95
CA SER A 118 7.38 1.25 -10.64
C SER A 118 8.40 1.66 -11.69
N ALA A 119 7.95 2.44 -12.65
CA ALA A 119 8.77 3.15 -13.64
C ALA A 119 7.93 4.26 -14.28
N PRO A 120 8.52 5.22 -15.01
CA PRO A 120 7.73 6.17 -15.79
C PRO A 120 6.73 5.46 -16.72
N GLY A 121 5.43 5.73 -16.54
CA GLY A 121 4.32 5.04 -17.22
C GLY A 121 3.82 3.76 -16.54
N ILE A 122 4.49 3.29 -15.49
CA ILE A 122 4.07 2.17 -14.65
C ILE A 122 3.88 2.71 -13.24
N TYR A 123 2.64 2.97 -12.88
CA TYR A 123 2.26 3.57 -11.61
C TYR A 123 1.86 2.49 -10.60
N LEU A 124 2.04 2.76 -9.32
CA LEU A 124 1.59 1.88 -8.24
C LEU A 124 0.46 2.55 -7.46
N LEU A 125 -0.67 1.89 -7.31
CA LEU A 125 -1.76 2.30 -6.44
C LEU A 125 -1.83 1.34 -5.26
N ASN A 126 -1.07 1.67 -4.23
CA ASN A 126 -1.02 0.98 -2.94
C ASN A 126 -0.33 1.92 -1.95
N VAL A 127 -0.39 1.62 -0.67
CA VAL A 127 0.45 2.31 0.31
C VAL A 127 1.88 1.74 0.21
N LEU A 128 2.83 2.62 -0.04
CA LEU A 128 4.23 2.23 -0.19
C LEU A 128 4.96 2.37 1.16
N PRO A 129 5.84 1.42 1.52
CA PRO A 129 6.62 1.48 2.75
C PRO A 129 7.38 2.80 2.94
N GLU A 130 7.89 3.40 1.86
CA GLU A 130 8.56 4.69 1.92
C GLU A 130 7.63 5.83 2.39
N THR A 131 6.37 5.78 1.98
CA THR A 131 5.34 6.73 2.42
C THR A 131 4.99 6.52 3.89
N GLU A 132 4.82 5.27 4.32
CA GLU A 132 4.52 4.88 5.70
C GLU A 132 5.61 5.35 6.66
N VAL A 133 6.84 4.94 6.37
CA VAL A 133 7.97 5.22 7.27
C VAL A 133 8.29 6.72 7.32
N LEU A 134 8.21 7.41 6.16
CA LEU A 134 8.37 8.86 6.13
C LEU A 134 7.34 9.57 7.02
N ARG A 135 6.07 9.11 6.99
CA ARG A 135 4.99 9.64 7.82
C ARG A 135 5.29 9.41 9.31
N SER A 136 5.75 8.22 9.69
CA SER A 136 6.10 7.86 11.08
C SER A 136 7.28 8.66 11.61
N VAL A 137 8.36 8.77 10.84
CA VAL A 137 9.56 9.52 11.24
C VAL A 137 9.24 11.00 11.43
N LYS A 138 8.53 11.63 10.46
CA LYS A 138 8.08 13.02 10.60
C LYS A 138 7.18 13.25 11.82
N TYR A 139 6.28 12.28 12.08
CA TYR A 139 5.41 12.37 13.24
C TYR A 139 6.20 12.32 14.55
N ALA A 140 7.16 11.39 14.69
CA ALA A 140 8.02 11.33 15.86
C ALA A 140 8.88 12.59 16.04
N GLN A 141 9.36 13.19 14.93
CA GLN A 141 10.09 14.45 14.98
C GLN A 141 9.25 15.63 15.50
N ASN A 142 7.93 15.65 15.29
CA ASN A 142 7.05 16.65 15.85
C ASN A 142 6.99 16.63 17.40
N PHE A 143 7.37 15.50 18.01
CA PHE A 143 7.55 15.35 19.46
C PHE A 143 9.02 15.53 19.90
N GLY A 144 9.84 16.10 19.03
CA GLY A 144 11.25 16.41 19.33
C GLY A 144 12.20 15.23 19.18
N ARG A 145 11.75 14.07 18.66
CA ARG A 145 12.62 12.90 18.46
C ARG A 145 13.56 13.14 17.28
N LYS A 146 14.86 12.89 17.48
CA LYS A 146 15.90 13.24 16.49
C LYS A 146 16.81 12.08 16.16
N SER A 147 16.97 11.12 17.07
CA SER A 147 17.88 10.00 16.94
C SER A 147 17.12 8.68 17.00
N PHE A 148 17.22 7.94 15.93
CA PHE A 148 16.45 6.75 15.69
C PHE A 148 17.32 5.50 15.64
N ALA A 149 16.79 4.37 16.11
CA ALA A 149 17.27 3.05 15.78
C ALA A 149 16.14 2.22 15.17
N ALA A 150 16.48 1.16 14.45
CA ALA A 150 15.52 0.19 13.94
C ALA A 150 15.91 -1.23 14.35
N ILE A 151 14.93 -2.06 14.67
CA ILE A 151 15.10 -3.51 14.86
C ILE A 151 14.19 -4.20 13.84
N VAL A 152 14.78 -4.91 12.88
CA VAL A 152 14.07 -5.46 11.72
C VAL A 152 14.41 -6.95 11.50
N PRO A 153 13.44 -7.80 11.14
CA PRO A 153 13.72 -9.19 10.81
C PRO A 153 14.49 -9.31 9.49
N ARG A 154 15.36 -10.31 9.35
CA ARG A 154 16.04 -10.65 8.08
C ARG A 154 15.11 -11.41 7.14
N THR A 155 14.04 -10.76 6.75
CA THR A 155 13.04 -11.24 5.77
C THR A 155 12.95 -10.23 4.63
N ASP A 156 12.30 -10.59 3.53
CA ASP A 156 12.03 -9.66 2.42
C ASP A 156 11.26 -8.42 2.92
N PHE A 157 10.29 -8.62 3.82
CA PHE A 157 9.55 -7.53 4.46
C PHE A 157 10.47 -6.60 5.26
N GLY A 158 11.32 -7.17 6.13
CA GLY A 158 12.25 -6.39 6.94
C GLY A 158 13.25 -5.61 6.09
N GLN A 159 13.75 -6.19 5.00
CA GLN A 159 14.66 -5.50 4.07
C GLN A 159 13.99 -4.31 3.38
N ILE A 160 12.73 -4.45 2.96
CA ILE A 160 11.94 -3.36 2.35
C ILE A 160 11.73 -2.25 3.38
N GLN A 161 11.35 -2.58 4.61
CA GLN A 161 11.14 -1.62 5.69
C GLN A 161 12.44 -0.90 6.11
N GLU A 162 13.55 -1.62 6.15
CA GLU A 162 14.88 -1.02 6.39
C GLU A 162 15.23 -0.01 5.30
N GLY A 163 15.06 -0.38 4.03
CA GLY A 163 15.29 0.52 2.89
C GLY A 163 14.45 1.79 3.00
N ALA A 164 13.16 1.64 3.29
CA ALA A 164 12.25 2.77 3.50
C ALA A 164 12.67 3.65 4.68
N PHE A 165 13.12 3.05 5.78
CA PHE A 165 13.60 3.77 6.97
C PHE A 165 14.86 4.60 6.67
N ARG A 166 15.83 4.04 5.95
CA ARG A 166 17.04 4.78 5.52
C ARG A 166 16.69 5.98 4.64
N VAL A 167 15.76 5.80 3.71
CA VAL A 167 15.28 6.88 2.82
C VAL A 167 14.56 7.96 3.62
N ALA A 168 13.65 7.58 4.53
CA ALA A 168 12.91 8.51 5.36
C ALA A 168 13.85 9.32 6.28
N ALA A 169 14.83 8.67 6.91
CA ALA A 169 15.82 9.33 7.74
C ALA A 169 16.64 10.35 6.93
N ALA A 170 17.11 9.98 5.74
CA ALA A 170 17.85 10.88 4.86
C ALA A 170 17.03 12.11 4.43
N GLN A 171 15.74 11.90 4.09
CA GLN A 171 14.84 12.98 3.67
C GLN A 171 14.48 13.94 4.81
N THR A 172 14.44 13.47 6.04
CA THR A 172 14.02 14.24 7.21
C THR A 172 15.19 14.80 8.04
N GLY A 173 16.42 14.39 7.72
CA GLY A 173 17.59 14.72 8.52
C GLY A 173 17.62 14.00 9.89
N ALA A 174 16.84 12.94 10.07
CA ALA A 174 16.86 12.12 11.28
C ALA A 174 18.20 11.40 11.43
N ALA A 175 18.80 11.46 12.62
CA ALA A 175 20.00 10.68 12.90
C ALA A 175 19.63 9.20 13.04
N VAL A 176 20.33 8.31 12.33
CA VAL A 176 20.20 6.85 12.48
C VAL A 176 21.40 6.35 13.27
N HIS A 177 21.14 5.96 14.52
CA HIS A 177 22.19 5.42 15.39
C HIS A 177 22.57 4.00 15.00
N GLY A 178 21.59 3.16 14.66
CA GLY A 178 21.81 1.79 14.25
C GLY A 178 20.57 1.13 13.63
N ILE A 179 20.81 0.11 12.82
CA ILE A 179 19.79 -0.79 12.30
C ILE A 179 20.24 -2.20 12.67
N TYR A 180 19.48 -2.84 13.54
CA TYR A 180 19.75 -4.15 14.09
C TYR A 180 18.89 -5.17 13.39
N GLN A 181 19.51 -6.09 12.68
CA GLN A 181 18.82 -7.17 11.98
C GLN A 181 18.88 -8.46 12.77
N PHE A 182 17.84 -9.27 12.72
CA PHE A 182 17.78 -10.56 13.38
C PHE A 182 17.03 -11.60 12.55
N SER A 183 17.38 -12.89 12.77
CA SER A 183 16.72 -14.04 12.10
C SER A 183 16.05 -14.98 13.10
N ASN A 184 16.37 -14.85 14.40
CA ASN A 184 15.86 -15.69 15.47
C ASN A 184 15.80 -14.91 16.78
N GLU A 185 15.26 -15.53 17.82
CA GLU A 185 15.06 -14.91 19.14
C GLU A 185 16.39 -14.52 19.82
N GLU A 186 17.45 -15.31 19.68
CA GLU A 186 18.76 -15.04 20.28
C GLU A 186 19.39 -13.78 19.67
N GLU A 187 19.34 -13.68 18.34
CA GLU A 187 19.80 -12.47 17.63
C GLU A 187 18.94 -11.25 17.98
N ALA A 188 17.62 -11.42 18.15
CA ALA A 188 16.73 -10.34 18.58
C ALA A 188 17.08 -9.84 19.99
N ARG A 189 17.39 -10.74 20.92
CA ARG A 189 17.87 -10.43 22.28
C ARG A 189 19.18 -9.65 22.22
N THR A 190 20.14 -10.15 21.44
CA THR A 190 21.43 -9.47 21.23
C THR A 190 21.25 -8.08 20.64
N ALA A 191 20.34 -7.91 19.68
CA ALA A 191 20.02 -6.59 19.10
C ALA A 191 19.48 -5.61 20.15
N VAL A 192 18.59 -6.06 21.02
CA VAL A 192 18.08 -5.25 22.14
C VAL A 192 19.19 -4.92 23.12
N GLU A 193 20.00 -5.90 23.56
CA GLU A 193 21.14 -5.71 24.48
C GLU A 193 22.15 -4.66 23.96
N GLN A 194 22.44 -4.69 22.67
CA GLN A 194 23.31 -3.70 22.03
C GLN A 194 22.69 -2.29 21.99
N LEU A 195 21.36 -2.19 21.89
CA LEU A 195 20.65 -0.92 21.81
C LEU A 195 20.42 -0.26 23.17
N VAL A 196 20.22 -1.07 24.23
CA VAL A 196 19.87 -0.61 25.59
C VAL A 196 20.77 0.50 26.13
N PRO A 197 22.11 0.46 26.05
CA PRO A 197 22.96 1.55 26.55
C PRO A 197 22.67 2.91 25.90
N PHE A 198 22.28 2.91 24.64
CA PHE A 198 21.96 4.13 23.88
C PHE A 198 20.57 4.68 24.20
N LEU A 199 19.65 3.80 24.59
CA LEU A 199 18.32 4.19 25.08
C LEU A 199 18.45 4.83 26.49
N ILE A 200 19.16 4.17 27.40
CA ILE A 200 19.39 4.66 28.77
C ILE A 200 20.12 6.02 28.77
N SER A 201 21.11 6.20 27.87
CA SER A 201 21.84 7.47 27.76
C SER A 201 21.06 8.57 27.04
N GLY A 202 19.88 8.27 26.47
CA GLY A 202 19.12 9.20 25.64
C GLY A 202 19.79 9.53 24.29
N THR A 203 20.82 8.77 23.90
CA THR A 203 21.47 8.89 22.58
C THR A 203 20.51 8.46 21.46
N VAL A 204 19.64 7.48 21.71
CA VAL A 204 18.52 7.07 20.87
C VAL A 204 17.23 7.40 21.61
N ASP A 205 16.33 8.11 20.95
CA ASP A 205 15.07 8.59 21.51
C ASP A 205 13.82 8.03 20.78
N ALA A 206 14.03 7.28 19.66
CA ALA A 206 12.96 6.62 18.95
C ALA A 206 13.41 5.26 18.37
N ILE A 207 12.52 4.27 18.40
CA ILE A 207 12.76 2.93 17.86
C ILE A 207 11.70 2.61 16.79
N PHE A 208 12.17 2.15 15.63
CA PHE A 208 11.32 1.64 14.57
C PHE A 208 11.24 0.11 14.63
N LEU A 209 10.03 -0.40 14.85
CA LEU A 209 9.70 -1.83 14.94
C LEU A 209 8.62 -2.15 13.87
N PRO A 210 8.98 -2.41 12.61
CA PRO A 210 7.98 -2.48 11.54
C PRO A 210 7.08 -3.72 11.57
N ASP A 211 7.58 -4.86 12.03
CA ASP A 211 6.95 -6.16 11.85
C ASP A 211 6.03 -6.51 13.02
N ARG A 212 4.72 -6.68 12.76
CA ARG A 212 3.71 -7.04 13.75
C ARG A 212 3.98 -8.38 14.44
N ALA A 213 4.62 -9.32 13.73
CA ALA A 213 4.86 -10.65 14.28
C ALA A 213 5.94 -10.65 15.37
N THR A 214 6.91 -9.74 15.26
CA THR A 214 8.08 -9.68 16.14
C THR A 214 8.09 -8.49 17.10
N ALA A 215 7.38 -7.40 16.79
CA ALA A 215 7.31 -6.23 17.66
C ALA A 215 6.87 -6.54 19.10
N PRO A 216 5.87 -7.42 19.36
CA PRO A 216 5.52 -7.84 20.72
C PRO A 216 6.68 -8.47 21.50
N SER A 217 7.44 -9.36 20.86
CA SER A 217 8.59 -10.02 21.51
C SER A 217 9.73 -9.04 21.80
N ILE A 218 10.03 -8.14 20.87
CA ILE A 218 11.01 -7.07 21.07
C ILE A 218 10.58 -6.15 22.23
N ALA A 219 9.29 -5.80 22.29
CA ALA A 219 8.75 -4.97 23.37
C ALA A 219 8.95 -5.62 24.76
N VAL A 220 8.71 -6.92 24.88
CA VAL A 220 8.99 -7.68 26.11
C VAL A 220 10.47 -7.67 26.48
N LEU A 221 11.37 -7.76 25.50
CA LEU A 221 12.81 -7.68 25.75
C LEU A 221 13.22 -6.28 26.25
N LEU A 222 12.67 -5.21 25.67
CA LEU A 222 12.90 -3.84 26.13
C LEU A 222 12.39 -3.62 27.57
N GLU A 223 11.19 -4.10 27.87
CA GLU A 223 10.61 -4.06 29.22
C GLU A 223 11.48 -4.83 30.23
N SER A 224 11.95 -6.01 29.87
CA SER A 224 12.85 -6.83 30.70
C SER A 224 14.20 -6.15 30.95
N ALA A 225 14.65 -5.31 30.02
CA ALA A 225 15.86 -4.50 30.15
C ALA A 225 15.63 -3.20 30.97
N GLN A 226 14.44 -3.05 31.57
CA GLN A 226 14.07 -1.89 32.40
C GLN A 226 14.13 -0.53 31.66
N ILE A 227 13.83 -0.54 30.37
CA ILE A 227 13.71 0.70 29.61
C ILE A 227 12.42 1.39 30.01
N GLU A 228 12.52 2.67 30.41
CA GLU A 228 11.37 3.49 30.74
C GLU A 228 10.66 3.94 29.45
N LYS A 229 9.40 3.55 29.35
CA LYS A 229 8.57 3.79 28.17
C LYS A 229 8.37 5.28 27.85
N THR A 230 8.46 6.14 28.84
CA THR A 230 8.33 7.59 28.71
C THR A 230 9.52 8.23 28.01
N ASP A 231 10.68 7.59 28.03
CA ASP A 231 11.93 8.13 27.52
C ASP A 231 12.11 7.90 26.03
N ILE A 232 11.37 6.93 25.49
CA ILE A 232 11.48 6.51 24.10
C ILE A 232 10.13 6.63 23.36
N THR A 233 10.19 6.83 22.05
CA THR A 233 9.03 6.70 21.17
C THR A 233 9.19 5.45 20.31
N ILE A 234 8.21 4.56 20.39
CA ILE A 234 8.15 3.39 19.50
C ILE A 234 7.25 3.73 18.31
N ILE A 235 7.76 3.49 17.11
CA ILE A 235 7.02 3.65 15.87
C ILE A 235 6.97 2.31 15.12
N GLY A 236 5.79 1.93 14.67
CA GLY A 236 5.54 0.76 13.83
C GLY A 236 5.35 1.11 12.35
N SER A 237 5.01 0.11 11.56
CA SER A 237 4.51 0.24 10.19
C SER A 237 2.99 0.04 10.13
N ALA A 238 2.38 0.25 8.97
CA ALA A 238 0.96 -0.04 8.75
C ALA A 238 0.61 -1.53 8.91
N ASP A 239 1.60 -2.43 8.94
CA ASP A 239 1.40 -3.85 9.25
C ASP A 239 0.81 -4.09 10.65
N TRP A 240 0.92 -3.11 11.56
CA TRP A 240 0.36 -3.21 12.91
C TRP A 240 -1.16 -2.99 12.97
N ASP A 241 -1.76 -2.46 11.91
CA ASP A 241 -3.18 -2.07 11.94
C ASP A 241 -4.09 -3.31 12.09
N GLY A 242 -4.91 -3.29 13.14
CA GLY A 242 -5.81 -4.39 13.46
C GLY A 242 -5.15 -5.63 14.08
N ASP A 243 -3.83 -5.60 14.37
CA ASP A 243 -3.17 -6.75 15.01
C ASP A 243 -3.46 -6.81 16.51
N VAL A 244 -4.05 -7.94 16.94
CA VAL A 244 -4.46 -8.14 18.32
C VAL A 244 -3.25 -8.29 19.25
N LYS A 245 -2.16 -8.96 18.81
CA LYS A 245 -0.97 -9.15 19.65
C LYS A 245 -0.26 -7.84 19.94
N VAL A 246 -0.16 -6.97 18.92
CA VAL A 246 0.39 -5.64 19.09
C VAL A 246 -0.42 -4.85 20.12
N SER A 247 -1.76 -4.82 20.00
CA SER A 247 -2.62 -4.06 20.91
C SER A 247 -2.71 -4.64 22.33
N GLN A 248 -2.46 -5.94 22.49
CA GLN A 248 -2.44 -6.62 23.79
C GLN A 248 -1.07 -6.65 24.46
N THR A 249 -0.04 -6.07 23.83
CA THR A 249 1.31 -5.98 24.42
C THR A 249 1.43 -4.70 25.25
N PRO A 250 1.53 -4.76 26.60
CA PRO A 250 1.47 -3.58 27.45
C PRO A 250 2.56 -2.54 27.14
N PHE A 251 3.76 -3.00 26.83
CA PHE A 251 4.88 -2.11 26.49
C PHE A 251 4.67 -1.35 25.18
N LEU A 252 3.85 -1.86 24.24
CA LEU A 252 3.51 -1.17 23.00
C LEU A 252 2.34 -0.18 23.14
N THR A 253 1.59 -0.19 24.26
CA THR A 253 0.54 0.83 24.48
C THR A 253 1.14 2.22 24.46
N GLY A 254 0.64 3.12 23.63
CA GLY A 254 1.18 4.46 23.41
C GLY A 254 2.14 4.57 22.23
N ALA A 255 2.61 3.45 21.66
CA ALA A 255 3.37 3.44 20.43
C ALA A 255 2.52 3.92 19.22
N PHE A 256 3.16 4.42 18.19
CA PHE A 256 2.49 5.00 17.03
C PHE A 256 2.77 4.21 15.76
N PHE A 257 1.82 4.22 14.82
CA PHE A 257 2.00 3.65 13.50
C PHE A 257 1.14 4.36 12.45
N PRO A 258 1.56 4.41 11.18
CA PRO A 258 0.79 5.01 10.11
C PRO A 258 -0.27 4.03 9.62
N ALA A 259 -1.39 4.54 9.12
CA ALA A 259 -2.42 3.71 8.50
C ALA A 259 -3.21 4.51 7.46
N VAL A 260 -3.92 3.83 6.57
CA VAL A 260 -5.00 4.45 5.82
C VAL A 260 -6.15 4.81 6.76
N ASP A 261 -6.93 5.83 6.38
CA ASP A 261 -8.17 6.15 7.08
C ASP A 261 -9.22 5.09 6.82
N GLY A 262 -9.34 4.02 7.36
CA GLY A 262 -10.25 2.89 7.08
C GLY A 262 -11.72 3.19 6.74
N ALA A 263 -12.15 4.47 6.79
CA ALA A 263 -13.53 4.89 6.55
C ALA A 263 -14.07 4.46 5.18
N GLY A 264 -13.24 4.42 4.14
CA GLY A 264 -13.65 3.97 2.81
C GLY A 264 -13.89 2.47 2.75
N TYR A 265 -13.06 1.69 3.41
CA TYR A 265 -13.24 0.25 3.55
C TYR A 265 -14.53 -0.07 4.32
N GLU A 266 -14.76 0.59 5.45
CA GLU A 266 -15.96 0.40 6.28
C GLU A 266 -17.25 0.80 5.55
N ARG A 267 -17.21 1.76 4.62
CA ARG A 267 -18.37 2.07 3.76
C ARG A 267 -18.60 1.03 2.67
N LEU A 268 -17.53 0.47 2.10
CA LEU A 268 -17.63 -0.54 1.02
C LEU A 268 -18.08 -1.89 1.54
N LYS A 269 -17.62 -2.27 2.72
CA LYS A 269 -17.75 -3.61 3.31
C LYS A 269 -19.20 -4.13 3.39
N PRO A 270 -20.20 -3.39 3.92
CA PRO A 270 -21.56 -3.91 4.04
C PRO A 270 -22.21 -4.25 2.70
N GLU A 271 -22.00 -3.42 1.69
CA GLU A 271 -22.53 -3.67 0.34
C GLU A 271 -21.80 -4.87 -0.29
N TYR A 272 -20.50 -4.96 -0.14
CA TYR A 272 -19.70 -6.09 -0.61
C TYR A 272 -20.14 -7.41 0.03
N GLU A 273 -20.32 -7.44 1.35
CA GLU A 273 -20.78 -8.63 2.09
C GLU A 273 -22.19 -9.06 1.66
N THR A 274 -23.07 -8.11 1.40
CA THR A 274 -24.41 -8.38 0.88
C THR A 274 -24.38 -9.05 -0.48
N ILE A 275 -23.47 -8.62 -1.37
CA ILE A 275 -23.39 -9.13 -2.75
C ILE A 275 -22.63 -10.45 -2.81
N TYR A 276 -21.55 -10.59 -2.05
CA TYR A 276 -20.59 -11.69 -2.21
C TYR A 276 -20.53 -12.67 -1.03
N GLY A 277 -21.24 -12.39 0.07
CA GLY A 277 -21.36 -13.29 1.23
C GLY A 277 -20.13 -13.38 2.12
N SER A 278 -19.12 -12.53 1.91
CA SER A 278 -17.88 -12.50 2.70
C SER A 278 -17.29 -11.10 2.74
N ALA A 279 -16.47 -10.81 3.76
CA ALA A 279 -15.79 -9.53 3.86
C ALA A 279 -14.80 -9.32 2.69
N PRO A 280 -14.66 -8.10 2.15
CA PRO A 280 -13.67 -7.80 1.13
C PRO A 280 -12.26 -7.88 1.71
N HIS A 281 -11.29 -8.30 0.89
CA HIS A 281 -9.90 -7.99 1.18
C HIS A 281 -9.66 -6.48 0.97
N PRO A 282 -8.80 -5.79 1.76
CA PRO A 282 -8.54 -4.35 1.59
C PRO A 282 -8.17 -3.91 0.16
N MET A 283 -7.57 -4.78 -0.63
CA MET A 283 -7.26 -4.50 -2.04
C MET A 283 -8.50 -4.23 -2.92
N ALA A 284 -9.70 -4.56 -2.47
CA ALA A 284 -10.95 -4.23 -3.17
C ALA A 284 -11.16 -2.71 -3.27
N THR A 285 -10.77 -1.94 -2.25
CA THR A 285 -10.89 -0.47 -2.24
C THR A 285 -9.95 0.18 -3.26
N PHE A 286 -8.73 -0.32 -3.42
CA PHE A 286 -7.80 0.14 -4.47
C PHE A 286 -8.34 -0.16 -5.87
N ALA A 287 -8.88 -1.35 -6.08
CA ALA A 287 -9.49 -1.72 -7.35
C ALA A 287 -10.71 -0.84 -7.66
N TYR A 288 -11.60 -0.65 -6.70
CA TYR A 288 -12.75 0.26 -6.80
C TYR A 288 -12.30 1.69 -7.17
N THR A 289 -11.33 2.23 -6.44
CA THR A 289 -10.74 3.56 -6.66
C THR A 289 -10.15 3.68 -8.07
N SER A 290 -9.38 2.69 -8.51
CA SER A 290 -8.72 2.72 -9.83
C SER A 290 -9.70 2.71 -10.99
N VAL A 291 -10.84 2.04 -10.86
CA VAL A 291 -11.91 2.02 -11.86
C VAL A 291 -12.63 3.38 -11.91
N LEU A 292 -12.94 3.99 -10.75
CA LEU A 292 -13.51 5.33 -10.72
C LEU A 292 -12.54 6.37 -11.32
N LEU A 293 -11.24 6.26 -10.99
CA LEU A 293 -10.21 7.09 -11.59
C LEU A 293 -10.18 6.91 -13.11
N ALA A 294 -10.17 5.67 -13.59
CA ALA A 294 -10.17 5.36 -15.01
C ALA A 294 -11.40 5.90 -15.73
N ASN A 295 -12.56 5.95 -15.05
CA ASN A 295 -13.81 6.50 -15.62
C ASN A 295 -13.85 8.04 -15.63
N SER A 296 -12.92 8.71 -14.95
CA SER A 296 -12.89 10.18 -14.92
C SER A 296 -12.82 10.76 -16.35
N SER A 297 -13.75 11.65 -16.69
CA SER A 297 -13.80 12.27 -18.01
C SER A 297 -12.51 13.05 -18.36
N SER A 298 -11.85 13.62 -17.36
CA SER A 298 -10.57 14.31 -17.54
C SER A 298 -9.42 13.38 -17.96
N LEU A 299 -9.54 12.09 -17.72
CA LEU A 299 -8.54 11.07 -18.08
C LEU A 299 -9.00 10.24 -19.30
N ALA A 300 -10.24 9.73 -19.25
CA ALA A 300 -10.78 8.85 -20.29
C ALA A 300 -10.98 9.55 -21.64
N ASN A 301 -11.35 10.84 -21.62
CA ASN A 301 -11.63 11.64 -22.81
C ASN A 301 -10.49 12.61 -23.18
N ALA A 302 -9.35 12.54 -22.45
CA ALA A 302 -8.15 13.33 -22.79
C ALA A 302 -7.53 12.89 -24.13
N THR A 303 -6.67 13.75 -24.69
CA THR A 303 -5.88 13.45 -25.87
C THR A 303 -4.41 13.83 -25.59
N PRO A 304 -3.50 12.86 -25.43
CA PRO A 304 -3.76 11.41 -25.34
C PRO A 304 -4.51 11.01 -24.06
N ARG A 305 -5.23 9.87 -24.10
CA ARG A 305 -5.93 9.32 -22.92
C ARG A 305 -4.94 8.94 -21.85
N TYR A 306 -5.31 9.19 -20.59
CA TYR A 306 -4.49 8.87 -19.41
C TYR A 306 -3.07 9.44 -19.51
N ASP A 307 -2.98 10.67 -20.05
CA ASP A 307 -1.70 11.36 -20.22
C ASP A 307 -0.94 11.44 -18.89
N ARG A 308 0.39 11.34 -18.98
CA ARG A 308 1.27 11.38 -17.82
C ARG A 308 1.05 12.62 -16.96
N SER A 309 0.95 13.80 -17.58
CA SER A 309 0.76 15.07 -16.86
C SER A 309 -0.53 15.10 -16.04
N GLN A 310 -1.59 14.42 -16.54
CA GLN A 310 -2.85 14.29 -15.84
C GLN A 310 -2.79 13.24 -14.72
N LEU A 311 -2.09 12.12 -14.94
CA LEU A 311 -1.92 11.09 -13.93
C LEU A 311 -1.01 11.54 -12.78
N THR A 312 0.04 12.33 -13.06
CA THR A 312 0.98 12.82 -12.04
C THR A 312 0.67 14.24 -11.55
N ARG A 313 -0.56 14.70 -11.73
CA ARG A 313 -0.97 16.05 -11.29
C ARG A 313 -0.73 16.28 -9.80
N PRO A 314 -0.19 17.44 -9.39
CA PRO A 314 0.14 17.71 -7.99
C PRO A 314 -1.05 17.63 -7.02
N SER A 315 -2.27 17.96 -7.49
CA SER A 315 -3.50 17.86 -6.69
C SER A 315 -3.85 16.42 -6.31
N GLY A 316 -3.31 15.42 -7.01
CA GLY A 316 -3.61 14.02 -6.79
C GLY A 316 -5.08 13.64 -7.06
N PHE A 317 -5.52 12.59 -6.41
CA PHE A 317 -6.83 11.97 -6.55
C PHE A 317 -7.38 11.59 -5.18
N ALA A 318 -8.70 11.64 -5.04
CA ALA A 318 -9.39 11.09 -3.89
C ALA A 318 -9.82 9.65 -4.18
N GLY A 319 -9.53 8.74 -3.26
CA GLY A 319 -9.92 7.34 -3.33
C GLY A 319 -10.66 6.88 -2.07
N GLN A 320 -11.02 5.59 -2.02
CA GLN A 320 -11.63 4.99 -0.83
C GLN A 320 -10.66 5.02 0.36
N ASP A 321 -9.37 4.85 0.09
CA ASP A 321 -8.31 4.79 1.11
C ASP A 321 -7.68 6.18 1.39
N GLY A 322 -8.33 7.26 0.99
CA GLY A 322 -7.86 8.63 1.19
C GLY A 322 -7.32 9.28 -0.09
N VAL A 323 -6.63 10.41 0.09
CA VAL A 323 -6.02 11.15 -1.02
C VAL A 323 -4.66 10.55 -1.36
N PHE A 324 -4.39 10.42 -2.66
CA PHE A 324 -3.10 9.95 -3.17
C PHE A 324 -2.68 10.72 -4.42
N ARG A 325 -1.41 10.68 -4.75
CA ARG A 325 -0.88 11.20 -6.02
C ARG A 325 0.21 10.30 -6.58
N PHE A 326 0.21 10.10 -7.88
CA PHE A 326 1.32 9.44 -8.56
C PHE A 326 2.46 10.42 -8.79
N LEU A 327 3.69 9.90 -8.75
CA LEU A 327 4.90 10.64 -9.03
C LEU A 327 5.44 10.26 -10.41
N ASP A 328 6.33 11.08 -10.96
CA ASP A 328 6.91 10.90 -12.29
C ASP A 328 7.69 9.60 -12.47
N ASN A 329 8.24 9.06 -11.39
CA ASN A 329 8.93 7.77 -11.38
C ASN A 329 7.99 6.56 -11.27
N GLY A 330 6.65 6.78 -11.21
CA GLY A 330 5.63 5.75 -11.09
C GLY A 330 5.30 5.32 -9.66
N THR A 331 6.05 5.78 -8.65
CA THR A 331 5.65 5.60 -7.24
C THR A 331 4.46 6.49 -6.91
N ASN A 332 3.93 6.37 -5.70
CA ASN A 332 2.89 7.28 -5.22
C ASN A 332 3.23 7.85 -3.84
N GLN A 333 2.48 8.86 -3.48
CA GLN A 333 2.32 9.32 -2.10
C GLN A 333 0.86 9.15 -1.71
N HIS A 334 0.62 8.69 -0.49
CA HIS A 334 -0.70 8.46 0.07
C HIS A 334 -0.84 9.26 1.36
N ALA A 335 -1.98 9.90 1.57
CA ALA A 335 -2.26 10.58 2.83
C ALA A 335 -2.59 9.52 3.89
N LEU A 336 -1.81 9.50 4.97
CA LEU A 336 -1.93 8.53 6.05
C LEU A 336 -2.28 9.23 7.36
N VAL A 337 -3.19 8.64 8.13
CA VAL A 337 -3.41 8.96 9.53
C VAL A 337 -2.26 8.41 10.36
N MET A 338 -2.07 8.98 11.56
CA MET A 338 -1.29 8.30 12.59
C MET A 338 -2.23 7.71 13.62
N LYS A 339 -2.02 6.45 13.93
CA LYS A 339 -2.71 5.73 15.00
C LYS A 339 -1.80 5.51 16.19
N GLN A 340 -2.38 5.48 17.37
CA GLN A 340 -1.73 5.13 18.62
C GLN A 340 -2.29 3.79 19.10
N VAL A 341 -1.40 2.90 19.51
CA VAL A 341 -1.79 1.64 20.16
C VAL A 341 -2.44 1.95 21.50
N VAL A 342 -3.63 1.43 21.72
CA VAL A 342 -4.35 1.41 22.99
C VAL A 342 -4.66 -0.03 23.37
N ILE A 343 -5.12 -0.28 24.61
CA ILE A 343 -5.52 -1.62 25.04
C ILE A 343 -6.63 -2.12 24.11
N ASP A 344 -6.43 -3.33 23.56
CA ASP A 344 -7.35 -4.01 22.64
C ASP A 344 -7.67 -3.28 21.33
N GLY A 345 -6.78 -2.38 20.88
CA GLY A 345 -6.98 -1.72 19.60
C GLY A 345 -6.04 -0.56 19.30
N SER A 346 -6.54 0.37 18.51
CA SER A 346 -5.83 1.60 18.17
C SER A 346 -6.80 2.77 18.00
N ARG A 347 -6.30 3.99 18.13
CA ARG A 347 -7.07 5.22 17.87
C ARG A 347 -6.30 6.16 16.96
N ILE A 348 -7.00 6.92 16.14
CA ILE A 348 -6.40 8.00 15.33
C ILE A 348 -5.99 9.13 16.27
N VAL A 349 -4.76 9.60 16.13
CA VAL A 349 -4.17 10.70 16.93
C VAL A 349 -3.67 11.85 16.07
N ASP A 350 -3.56 11.66 14.78
CA ASP A 350 -3.27 12.72 13.80
C ASP A 350 -3.95 12.39 12.46
N ASP A 351 -4.61 13.41 11.89
CA ASP A 351 -5.37 13.29 10.66
C ASP A 351 -4.52 12.88 9.47
N ALA A 352 -5.20 12.43 8.40
CA ALA A 352 -4.53 12.03 7.18
C ALA A 352 -3.77 13.18 6.54
N LYS A 353 -2.46 12.99 6.35
CA LYS A 353 -1.55 13.97 5.73
C LYS A 353 -0.71 13.29 4.66
N MET A 354 -0.48 14.01 3.57
CA MET A 354 0.56 13.65 2.61
C MET A 354 1.93 13.77 3.28
N PRO A 355 2.85 12.83 3.05
CA PRO A 355 4.17 12.84 3.66
C PRO A 355 5.07 13.96 3.18
#